data_5bdbaa3716490acf522d9ad05a8d8c4a
#
_entry.id   5bdbaa3716490acf522d9ad05a8d8c4a
#
_cell.length_a   1.000
_cell.length_b   1.000
_cell.length_c   1.000
_cell.angle_alpha   90.00
_cell.angle_beta   90.00
_cell.angle_gamma   90.00
#
_symmetry.space_group_name_H-M   'P 1'
#
loop_
_entity.id
_entity.type
_entity.pdbx_description
1 polymer ?
#
loop_
_entity_poly.entity_id
_entity_poly.type
_entity_poly.pdbx_seq_one_letter_code
_entity_poly.pdbx_strand_id
1 'polypeptide(L)'
;ALACAPTCELQFKDPVEAVKETVKEIKEKEDVDMIVCVSHSGTWDDERKSEDELLAKGVPDLDLIVSGHTHTALEEPIVHGDTYIVSCGEYGKNLGEMSLTQKENGRWELASYELIPVTTDIAPDEETQKTIDSFMDTVDTDYLARFGYTKDLVLAENDIAFSTQKDLENIHTEH
;
A
#
# COMPACT_ATOMS: atom_id res chain seq x y z
N ALA A 1 -8.43 -10.99 0.81
CA ALA A 1 -8.92 -11.68 2.01
C ALA A 1 -10.08 -12.63 1.67
N LEU A 2 -11.07 -12.17 0.92
CA LEU A 2 -12.25 -12.98 0.55
C LEU A 2 -11.90 -14.22 -0.29
N ALA A 3 -10.85 -14.19 -1.08
CA ALA A 3 -10.42 -15.34 -1.89
C ALA A 3 -9.98 -16.54 -1.02
N CYS A 4 -9.48 -16.30 0.19
CA CYS A 4 -9.03 -17.34 1.12
C CYS A 4 -10.12 -17.76 2.12
N ALA A 5 -11.21 -17.00 2.25
CA ALA A 5 -12.26 -17.25 3.23
C ALA A 5 -12.84 -18.68 3.20
N PRO A 6 -13.05 -19.32 2.03
CA PRO A 6 -13.57 -20.68 1.97
C PRO A 6 -12.59 -21.76 2.44
N THR A 7 -11.31 -21.44 2.56
CA THR A 7 -10.22 -22.40 2.84
C THR A 7 -9.54 -22.19 4.19
N CYS A 8 -9.96 -21.19 4.97
CA CYS A 8 -9.40 -20.89 6.28
C CYS A 8 -10.51 -20.81 7.34
N GLU A 9 -10.14 -21.17 8.58
CA GLU A 9 -11.04 -21.08 9.75
C GLU A 9 -11.13 -19.65 10.33
N LEU A 10 -10.64 -18.62 9.59
CA LEU A 10 -10.66 -17.24 10.03
C LEU A 10 -12.08 -16.66 9.90
N GLN A 11 -12.48 -15.93 10.91
CA GLN A 11 -13.70 -15.14 10.90
C GLN A 11 -13.35 -13.68 10.59
N PHE A 12 -13.99 -13.12 9.56
CA PHE A 12 -13.85 -11.72 9.20
C PHE A 12 -14.92 -10.91 9.94
N LYS A 13 -14.46 -9.94 10.73
CA LYS A 13 -15.34 -8.94 11.37
C LYS A 13 -15.56 -7.76 10.43
N ASP A 14 -16.58 -6.98 10.72
CA ASP A 14 -16.72 -5.65 10.12
C ASP A 14 -15.49 -4.79 10.46
N PRO A 15 -14.77 -4.22 9.47
CA PRO A 15 -13.52 -3.52 9.73
C PRO A 15 -13.71 -2.25 10.56
N VAL A 16 -14.80 -1.52 10.36
CA VAL A 16 -15.10 -0.29 11.13
C VAL A 16 -15.32 -0.62 12.59
N GLU A 17 -16.12 -1.64 12.88
CA GLU A 17 -16.38 -2.04 14.27
C GLU A 17 -15.13 -2.64 14.93
N ALA A 18 -14.33 -3.43 14.21
CA ALA A 18 -13.10 -3.99 14.76
C ALA A 18 -12.06 -2.90 15.07
N VAL A 19 -11.92 -1.89 14.21
CA VAL A 19 -10.99 -0.77 14.45
C VAL A 19 -11.50 0.12 15.58
N LYS A 20 -12.81 0.38 15.69
CA LYS A 20 -13.38 1.10 16.85
C LYS A 20 -13.05 0.43 18.17
N GLU A 21 -13.24 -0.90 18.26
CA GLU A 21 -12.90 -1.67 19.44
C GLU A 21 -11.40 -1.53 19.79
N THR A 22 -10.53 -1.64 18.79
CA THR A 22 -9.08 -1.53 18.96
C THR A 22 -8.66 -0.12 19.38
N VAL A 23 -9.19 0.92 18.73
CA VAL A 23 -8.89 2.32 19.09
C VAL A 23 -9.34 2.64 20.51
N LYS A 24 -10.51 2.15 20.91
CA LYS A 24 -10.99 2.28 22.27
C LYS A 24 -10.04 1.61 23.27
N GLU A 25 -9.60 0.39 22.98
CA GLU A 25 -8.66 -0.35 23.82
C GLU A 25 -7.32 0.36 23.96
N ILE A 26 -6.78 0.91 22.85
CA ILE A 26 -5.54 1.72 22.87
C ILE A 26 -5.72 2.91 23.80
N LYS A 27 -6.78 3.71 23.64
CA LYS A 27 -7.04 4.91 24.46
C LYS A 27 -7.28 4.61 25.95
N GLU A 28 -7.73 3.40 26.28
CA GLU A 28 -7.94 2.96 27.66
C GLU A 28 -6.65 2.45 28.34
N LYS A 29 -5.71 1.91 27.57
CA LYS A 29 -4.53 1.21 28.10
C LYS A 29 -3.21 1.92 27.86
N GLU A 30 -3.16 2.77 26.85
CA GLU A 30 -1.93 3.40 26.39
C GLU A 30 -2.08 4.93 26.41
N ASP A 31 -0.98 5.60 26.71
CA ASP A 31 -0.87 7.07 26.62
C ASP A 31 -0.19 7.40 25.27
N VAL A 32 -1.01 7.70 24.27
CA VAL A 32 -0.55 7.94 22.89
C VAL A 32 -1.02 9.29 22.38
N ASP A 33 -0.16 9.98 21.66
CA ASP A 33 -0.45 11.29 21.05
C ASP A 33 -1.13 11.18 19.70
N MET A 34 -0.94 10.06 18.98
CA MET A 34 -1.43 9.83 17.63
C MET A 34 -1.82 8.37 17.41
N ILE A 35 -2.93 8.15 16.71
CA ILE A 35 -3.36 6.81 16.29
C ILE A 35 -3.33 6.72 14.77
N VAL A 36 -2.46 5.85 14.26
CA VAL A 36 -2.26 5.60 12.84
C VAL A 36 -2.78 4.21 12.47
N CYS A 37 -3.64 4.15 11.45
CA CYS A 37 -4.08 2.91 10.85
C CYS A 37 -3.27 2.64 9.56
N VAL A 38 -2.59 1.49 9.50
CA VAL A 38 -2.00 0.98 8.27
C VAL A 38 -3.01 0.03 7.64
N SER A 39 -3.60 0.42 6.51
CA SER A 39 -4.69 -0.28 5.85
C SER A 39 -4.28 -0.85 4.50
N HIS A 40 -4.85 -2.01 4.16
CA HIS A 40 -4.77 -2.58 2.81
C HIS A 40 -6.17 -2.78 2.22
N SER A 41 -7.05 -1.79 2.40
CA SER A 41 -8.44 -1.79 1.89
C SER A 41 -8.61 -0.86 0.69
N GLY A 42 -7.98 0.30 0.73
CA GLY A 42 -7.86 1.20 -0.41
C GLY A 42 -8.91 2.31 -0.50
N THR A 43 -8.66 3.19 -1.46
CA THR A 43 -9.53 4.31 -1.83
C THR A 43 -9.99 4.15 -3.27
N TRP A 44 -11.22 4.59 -3.59
CA TRP A 44 -11.85 4.46 -4.89
C TRP A 44 -12.51 5.78 -5.29
N ASP A 45 -12.73 6.01 -6.59
CA ASP A 45 -13.47 7.19 -7.09
C ASP A 45 -14.91 7.27 -6.53
N ASP A 46 -15.53 6.12 -6.27
CA ASP A 46 -16.81 6.05 -5.57
C ASP A 46 -16.56 5.92 -4.07
N GLU A 47 -16.73 7.01 -3.35
CA GLU A 47 -16.55 7.10 -1.91
C GLU A 47 -17.33 6.03 -1.11
N ARG A 48 -18.46 5.56 -1.64
CA ARG A 48 -19.28 4.50 -1.02
C ARG A 48 -18.62 3.12 -1.08
N LYS A 49 -17.60 2.96 -1.94
CA LYS A 49 -16.80 1.75 -2.11
C LYS A 49 -15.41 1.91 -1.55
N SER A 50 -15.04 3.13 -1.18
CA SER A 50 -13.74 3.50 -0.64
C SER A 50 -13.67 3.09 0.83
N GLU A 51 -13.19 1.87 1.08
CA GLU A 51 -13.22 1.26 2.42
C GLU A 51 -12.44 2.08 3.44
N ASP A 52 -11.32 2.71 3.05
CA ASP A 52 -10.53 3.57 3.95
C ASP A 52 -11.25 4.90 4.26
N GLU A 53 -12.04 5.43 3.34
CA GLU A 53 -12.88 6.59 3.60
C GLU A 53 -14.07 6.25 4.51
N LEU A 54 -14.67 5.07 4.33
CA LEU A 54 -15.70 4.57 5.24
C LEU A 54 -15.14 4.34 6.64
N LEU A 55 -13.89 3.86 6.72
CA LEU A 55 -13.19 3.69 7.98
C LEU A 55 -12.93 5.03 8.67
N ALA A 56 -12.39 6.02 7.96
CA ALA A 56 -12.16 7.37 8.50
C ALA A 56 -13.44 8.00 9.05
N LYS A 57 -14.55 7.90 8.31
CA LYS A 57 -15.88 8.37 8.77
C LYS A 57 -16.42 7.60 9.96
N GLY A 58 -16.19 6.29 9.99
CA GLY A 58 -16.69 5.41 11.03
C GLY A 58 -15.89 5.48 12.31
N VAL A 59 -14.60 5.85 12.26
CA VAL A 59 -13.68 5.88 13.40
C VAL A 59 -12.97 7.24 13.45
N PRO A 60 -13.66 8.32 13.88
CA PRO A 60 -13.12 9.68 13.89
C PRO A 60 -11.99 9.92 14.92
N ASP A 61 -11.65 8.91 15.70
CA ASP A 61 -10.51 8.91 16.62
C ASP A 61 -9.20 8.50 15.97
N LEU A 62 -9.22 8.09 14.70
CA LEU A 62 -8.01 7.93 13.90
C LEU A 62 -7.49 9.30 13.45
N ASP A 63 -6.19 9.51 13.54
CA ASP A 63 -5.53 10.73 13.06
C ASP A 63 -5.07 10.56 11.60
N LEU A 64 -4.56 9.35 11.27
CA LEU A 64 -3.99 9.06 9.95
C LEU A 64 -4.34 7.64 9.52
N ILE A 65 -4.67 7.47 8.24
CA ILE A 65 -4.77 6.18 7.55
C ILE A 65 -3.72 6.16 6.43
N VAL A 66 -2.77 5.22 6.52
CA VAL A 66 -1.85 4.91 5.42
C VAL A 66 -2.47 3.80 4.58
N SER A 67 -2.99 4.18 3.42
CA SER A 67 -3.79 3.33 2.54
C SER A 67 -2.92 2.58 1.53
N GLY A 68 -3.32 1.35 1.18
CA GLY A 68 -2.72 0.51 0.15
C GLY A 68 -3.79 -0.12 -0.74
N HIS A 69 -3.50 -1.24 -1.41
CA HIS A 69 -4.38 -2.08 -2.23
C HIS A 69 -4.73 -1.50 -3.61
N THR A 70 -5.29 -0.31 -3.70
CA THR A 70 -5.78 0.28 -4.96
C THR A 70 -4.68 0.90 -5.82
N HIS A 71 -3.44 0.91 -5.32
CA HIS A 71 -2.29 1.50 -6.01
C HIS A 71 -2.47 2.99 -6.35
N THR A 72 -3.36 3.67 -5.63
CA THR A 72 -3.66 5.08 -5.86
C THR A 72 -2.51 5.94 -5.34
N ALA A 73 -1.96 6.81 -6.19
CA ALA A 73 -1.06 7.88 -5.76
C ALA A 73 -1.90 9.12 -5.45
N LEU A 74 -2.05 9.44 -4.18
CA LEU A 74 -2.76 10.62 -3.72
C LEU A 74 -1.77 11.78 -3.66
N GLU A 75 -1.90 12.75 -4.54
CA GLU A 75 -1.05 13.96 -4.53
C GLU A 75 -1.43 14.90 -3.38
N GLU A 76 -2.67 14.79 -2.87
CA GLU A 76 -3.16 15.46 -1.69
C GLU A 76 -3.85 14.44 -0.79
N PRO A 77 -3.77 14.56 0.55
CA PRO A 77 -4.50 13.68 1.44
C PRO A 77 -6.02 13.82 1.27
N ILE A 78 -6.75 12.69 1.32
CA ILE A 78 -8.19 12.74 1.51
C ILE A 78 -8.44 13.03 3.00
N VAL A 79 -9.42 13.90 3.31
CA VAL A 79 -9.69 14.34 4.68
C VAL A 79 -11.14 14.09 5.04
N HIS A 80 -11.37 13.36 6.13
CA HIS A 80 -12.67 13.18 6.75
C HIS A 80 -12.62 13.61 8.22
N GLY A 81 -13.25 14.75 8.52
CA GLY A 81 -13.15 15.37 9.86
C GLY A 81 -11.70 15.78 10.15
N ASP A 82 -11.09 15.15 11.16
CA ASP A 82 -9.67 15.36 11.52
C ASP A 82 -8.76 14.21 11.05
N THR A 83 -9.31 13.21 10.34
CA THR A 83 -8.56 12.05 9.85
C THR A 83 -8.02 12.31 8.45
N TYR A 84 -6.71 12.12 8.25
CA TYR A 84 -6.05 12.16 6.95
C TYR A 84 -5.91 10.74 6.37
N ILE A 85 -6.12 10.59 5.07
CA ILE A 85 -5.84 9.35 4.33
C ILE A 85 -4.77 9.66 3.29
N VAL A 86 -3.68 8.91 3.29
CA VAL A 86 -2.56 9.07 2.37
C VAL A 86 -2.24 7.74 1.67
N SER A 87 -1.76 7.81 0.43
CA SER A 87 -1.30 6.66 -0.34
C SER A 87 -0.27 7.12 -1.38
N CYS A 88 0.84 6.41 -1.49
CA CYS A 88 1.94 6.77 -2.38
C CYS A 88 2.01 5.94 -3.68
N GLY A 89 0.93 5.23 -4.01
CA GLY A 89 0.86 4.40 -5.22
C GLY A 89 1.37 2.98 -5.01
N GLU A 90 2.17 2.49 -5.95
CA GLU A 90 2.57 1.08 -6.01
C GLU A 90 4.08 0.90 -6.19
N TYR A 91 4.57 -0.29 -5.81
CA TYR A 91 5.90 -0.81 -6.15
C TYR A 91 7.07 0.11 -5.79
N GLY A 92 6.92 0.96 -4.77
CA GLY A 92 7.98 1.88 -4.35
C GLY A 92 8.28 2.99 -5.37
N LYS A 93 7.33 3.31 -6.26
CA LYS A 93 7.50 4.40 -7.24
C LYS A 93 7.60 5.78 -6.59
N ASN A 94 6.98 5.94 -5.41
CA ASN A 94 7.04 7.17 -4.66
C ASN A 94 7.28 6.89 -3.18
N LEU A 95 7.92 7.84 -2.51
CA LEU A 95 7.95 7.99 -1.06
C LEU A 95 6.97 9.10 -0.69
N GLY A 96 6.00 8.81 0.17
CA GLY A 96 5.11 9.84 0.73
C GLY A 96 5.76 10.48 1.95
N GLU A 97 5.95 11.79 1.92
CA GLU A 97 6.40 12.56 3.08
C GLU A 97 5.27 13.44 3.60
N MET A 98 4.95 13.31 4.90
CA MET A 98 3.90 14.06 5.55
C MET A 98 4.42 14.69 6.84
N SER A 99 4.24 16.00 6.98
CA SER A 99 4.53 16.73 8.21
C SER A 99 3.24 17.19 8.86
N LEU A 100 3.11 16.87 10.14
CA LEU A 100 1.95 17.23 10.96
C LEU A 100 2.38 18.10 12.15
N THR A 101 1.54 19.06 12.53
CA THR A 101 1.72 19.90 13.72
C THR A 101 0.57 19.66 14.69
N GLN A 102 0.88 19.42 15.96
CA GLN A 102 -0.14 19.25 16.98
C GLN A 102 -0.73 20.60 17.38
N LYS A 103 -2.06 20.69 17.40
CA LYS A 103 -2.81 21.85 17.88
C LYS A 103 -2.95 21.84 19.41
N GLU A 104 -3.33 22.97 19.99
CA GLU A 104 -3.61 23.08 21.42
C GLU A 104 -4.72 22.14 21.93
N ASN A 105 -5.63 21.75 21.05
CA ASN A 105 -6.72 20.79 21.37
C ASN A 105 -6.29 19.32 21.22
N GLY A 106 -5.00 19.05 20.98
CA GLY A 106 -4.44 17.70 20.81
C GLY A 106 -4.62 17.09 19.43
N ARG A 107 -5.38 17.73 18.52
CA ARG A 107 -5.55 17.26 17.12
C ARG A 107 -4.36 17.65 16.25
N TRP A 108 -4.20 16.94 15.14
CA TRP A 108 -3.13 17.16 14.19
C TRP A 108 -3.58 18.01 13.01
N GLU A 109 -2.70 18.87 12.53
CA GLU A 109 -2.89 19.72 11.35
C GLU A 109 -1.81 19.43 10.33
N LEU A 110 -2.21 19.32 9.07
CA LEU A 110 -1.28 19.16 7.96
C LEU A 110 -0.42 20.40 7.78
N ALA A 111 0.89 20.25 7.91
CA ALA A 111 1.86 21.29 7.59
C ALA A 111 2.38 21.16 6.17
N SER A 112 2.70 19.93 5.73
CA SER A 112 3.07 19.63 4.34
C SER A 112 2.80 18.16 4.01
N TYR A 113 2.57 17.90 2.73
CA TYR A 113 2.50 16.55 2.17
C TYR A 113 3.03 16.59 0.74
N GLU A 114 3.88 15.63 0.40
CA GLU A 114 4.37 15.48 -0.97
C GLU A 114 4.66 14.01 -1.31
N LEU A 115 4.56 13.67 -2.58
CA LEU A 115 5.03 12.42 -3.13
C LEU A 115 6.38 12.65 -3.81
N ILE A 116 7.43 12.03 -3.27
CA ILE A 116 8.79 12.12 -3.78
C ILE A 116 9.01 10.93 -4.73
N PRO A 117 9.17 11.14 -6.05
CA PRO A 117 9.41 10.06 -6.99
C PRO A 117 10.73 9.32 -6.70
N VAL A 118 10.67 7.99 -6.64
CA VAL A 118 11.86 7.14 -6.57
C VAL A 118 12.32 6.82 -7.99
N THR A 119 13.41 7.45 -8.41
CA THR A 119 13.95 7.33 -9.76
C THR A 119 15.28 6.60 -9.77
N THR A 120 15.74 6.20 -10.97
CA THR A 120 17.04 5.53 -11.17
C THR A 120 18.25 6.46 -10.89
N ASP A 121 18.02 7.76 -10.72
CA ASP A 121 19.08 8.71 -10.35
C ASP A 121 19.44 8.66 -8.87
N ILE A 122 18.58 7.99 -8.05
CA ILE A 122 18.83 7.79 -6.63
C ILE A 122 19.76 6.58 -6.49
N ALA A 123 20.94 6.81 -5.92
CA ALA A 123 21.89 5.74 -5.68
C ALA A 123 21.30 4.74 -4.66
N PRO A 124 21.39 3.42 -4.94
CA PRO A 124 20.95 2.40 -3.98
C PRO A 124 21.82 2.44 -2.72
N ASP A 125 21.23 2.05 -1.59
CA ASP A 125 21.98 1.79 -0.37
C ASP A 125 22.88 0.55 -0.58
N GLU A 126 24.18 0.72 -0.32
CA GLU A 126 25.19 -0.33 -0.63
C GLU A 126 24.99 -1.62 0.19
N GLU A 127 24.54 -1.53 1.43
CA GLU A 127 24.35 -2.71 2.29
C GLU A 127 23.11 -3.48 1.86
N THR A 128 22.03 -2.76 1.58
CA THR A 128 20.79 -3.34 1.05
C THR A 128 21.04 -4.00 -0.30
N GLN A 129 21.80 -3.35 -1.19
CA GLN A 129 22.14 -3.93 -2.51
C GLN A 129 22.93 -5.23 -2.38
N LYS A 130 23.93 -5.29 -1.50
CA LYS A 130 24.68 -6.54 -1.24
C LYS A 130 23.79 -7.67 -0.73
N THR A 131 22.80 -7.33 0.09
CA THR A 131 21.81 -8.31 0.58
C THR A 131 20.95 -8.84 -0.57
N ILE A 132 20.47 -7.96 -1.45
CA ILE A 132 19.71 -8.33 -2.65
C ILE A 132 20.56 -9.21 -3.58
N ASP A 133 21.80 -8.82 -3.86
CA ASP A 133 22.70 -9.56 -4.73
C ASP A 133 22.95 -10.97 -4.20
N SER A 134 23.23 -11.11 -2.90
CA SER A 134 23.43 -12.42 -2.25
C SER A 134 22.17 -13.30 -2.32
N PHE A 135 20.98 -12.71 -2.16
CA PHE A 135 19.73 -13.43 -2.31
C PHE A 135 19.50 -13.89 -3.76
N MET A 136 19.76 -13.00 -4.73
CA MET A 136 19.64 -13.34 -6.14
C MET A 136 20.62 -14.43 -6.58
N ASP A 137 21.85 -14.43 -6.05
CA ASP A 137 22.82 -15.50 -6.31
C ASP A 137 22.32 -16.84 -5.74
N THR A 138 21.71 -16.84 -4.55
CA THR A 138 21.10 -18.04 -3.97
C THR A 138 19.94 -18.55 -4.84
N VAL A 139 19.08 -17.66 -5.33
CA VAL A 139 17.99 -18.03 -6.26
C VAL A 139 18.57 -18.66 -7.55
N ASP A 140 19.63 -18.08 -8.09
CA ASP A 140 20.26 -18.56 -9.32
C ASP A 140 20.86 -19.97 -9.13
N THR A 141 21.66 -20.16 -8.06
CA THR A 141 22.38 -21.41 -7.81
C THR A 141 21.52 -22.52 -7.24
N ASP A 142 20.60 -22.22 -6.31
CA ASP A 142 19.87 -23.22 -5.54
C ASP A 142 18.47 -23.51 -6.11
N TYR A 143 17.90 -22.59 -6.87
CA TYR A 143 16.57 -22.75 -7.46
C TYR A 143 16.61 -22.88 -8.98
N LEU A 144 17.06 -21.85 -9.70
CA LEU A 144 17.03 -21.81 -11.17
C LEU A 144 17.91 -22.87 -11.81
N ALA A 145 19.10 -23.11 -11.25
CA ALA A 145 20.01 -24.13 -11.76
C ALA A 145 19.42 -25.55 -11.78
N ARG A 146 18.46 -25.88 -10.90
CA ARG A 146 17.74 -27.17 -10.89
C ARG A 146 16.95 -27.41 -12.18
N PHE A 147 16.55 -26.34 -12.85
CA PHE A 147 15.78 -26.36 -14.08
C PHE A 147 16.64 -26.05 -15.33
N GLY A 148 17.95 -25.87 -15.14
CA GLY A 148 18.87 -25.48 -16.22
C GLY A 148 18.76 -24.01 -16.62
N TYR A 149 18.22 -23.17 -15.74
CA TYR A 149 18.05 -21.73 -15.97
C TYR A 149 19.06 -20.92 -15.15
N THR A 150 19.28 -19.68 -15.60
CA THR A 150 19.98 -18.64 -14.85
C THR A 150 19.11 -17.38 -14.83
N LYS A 151 19.37 -16.46 -13.90
CA LYS A 151 18.63 -15.19 -13.78
C LYS A 151 18.68 -14.33 -15.04
N ASP A 152 19.76 -14.45 -15.83
CA ASP A 152 19.98 -13.65 -17.03
C ASP A 152 19.59 -14.39 -18.33
N LEU A 153 19.03 -15.60 -18.23
CA LEU A 153 18.63 -16.39 -19.38
C LEU A 153 17.42 -15.77 -20.08
N VAL A 154 17.57 -15.36 -21.33
CA VAL A 154 16.47 -14.92 -22.18
C VAL A 154 15.72 -16.16 -22.67
N LEU A 155 14.49 -16.36 -22.19
CA LEU A 155 13.62 -17.50 -22.58
C LEU A 155 12.92 -17.27 -23.90
N ALA A 156 12.54 -16.03 -24.19
CA ALA A 156 11.87 -15.63 -25.41
C ALA A 156 12.05 -14.13 -25.65
N GLU A 157 12.02 -13.74 -26.90
CA GLU A 157 11.92 -12.35 -27.30
C GLU A 157 10.48 -12.05 -27.70
N ASN A 158 9.98 -10.85 -27.40
CA ASN A 158 8.65 -10.39 -27.79
C ASN A 158 8.74 -9.00 -28.42
N ASP A 159 8.25 -8.90 -29.65
CA ASP A 159 8.18 -7.67 -30.44
C ASP A 159 6.79 -7.02 -30.41
N ILE A 160 5.86 -7.58 -29.64
CA ILE A 160 4.49 -7.08 -29.47
C ILE A 160 4.37 -6.41 -28.10
N ALA A 161 3.85 -5.20 -28.06
CA ALA A 161 3.56 -4.52 -26.80
C ALA A 161 2.37 -5.20 -26.09
N PHE A 162 2.59 -5.66 -24.87
CA PHE A 162 1.50 -6.13 -24.00
C PHE A 162 0.84 -4.94 -23.30
N SER A 163 -0.48 -4.97 -23.18
CA SER A 163 -1.25 -3.99 -22.41
C SER A 163 -2.17 -4.72 -21.43
N THR A 164 -2.29 -4.14 -20.23
CA THR A 164 -3.26 -4.58 -19.21
C THR A 164 -4.55 -3.77 -19.26
N GLN A 165 -4.72 -2.89 -20.24
CA GLN A 165 -5.97 -2.13 -20.41
C GLN A 165 -7.06 -3.07 -20.96
N LYS A 166 -8.19 -3.12 -20.23
CA LYS A 166 -9.30 -4.03 -20.55
C LYS A 166 -9.86 -3.89 -21.97
N ASP A 167 -9.79 -2.71 -22.53
CA ASP A 167 -10.22 -2.38 -23.90
C ASP A 167 -9.30 -2.99 -24.96
N LEU A 168 -8.07 -3.35 -24.61
CA LEU A 168 -7.09 -3.99 -25.49
C LEU A 168 -6.97 -5.48 -25.26
N GLU A 169 -7.46 -6.03 -24.15
CA GLU A 169 -7.44 -7.46 -23.84
C GLU A 169 -8.27 -8.29 -24.87
N ASN A 170 -9.29 -7.70 -25.47
CA ASN A 170 -10.18 -8.36 -26.44
C ASN A 170 -9.70 -8.30 -27.90
N ILE A 171 -8.63 -7.55 -28.21
CA ILE A 171 -8.16 -7.38 -29.59
C ILE A 171 -7.38 -8.61 -30.10
N HIS A 172 -6.88 -9.45 -29.20
CA HIS A 172 -6.02 -10.60 -29.54
C HIS A 172 -6.72 -11.97 -29.49
N THR A 173 -8.02 -12.03 -29.22
CA THR A 173 -8.76 -13.30 -29.15
C THR A 173 -9.47 -13.71 -30.45
N GLU A 174 -9.34 -12.96 -31.54
CA GLU A 174 -9.99 -13.23 -32.81
C GLU A 174 -9.01 -13.62 -33.94
N HIS A 175 -7.97 -14.42 -33.63
CA HIS A 175 -7.13 -15.03 -34.67
C HIS A 175 -6.87 -16.50 -34.39
#